data_69f9e2cdafc70f840f02a16440596000
#
_entry.id   69f9e2cdafc70f840f02a16440596000
#
_cell.length_a   1.000
_cell.length_b   1.000
_cell.length_c   1.000
_cell.angle_alpha   90.00
_cell.angle_beta   90.00
_cell.angle_gamma   90.00
#
_symmetry.space_group_name_H-M   'P 1'
#
loop_
_entity.id
_entity.type
_entity.pdbx_description
1 polymer ?
#
loop_
_entity_poly.entity_id
_entity_poly.type
_entity_poly.pdbx_seq_one_letter_code
_entity_poly.pdbx_strand_id
1 'polypeptide(L)'
;PNEQILANFDQTKQFRKITATPIEGTKNGQIFSIPINPSAKATIELKPDGKELTIFLKENVQKQGTVIIKKGTTVVIDAGHGGSDYGAIRDDVNEKDLTLELSQKLRDYLQKYGVKVIMTRDKDETLSLQRRSEISNEINPNAFVSVHINSFTRSDVKGLETYWYQPQSKALGQIVHNYLTLSIDSPDRGLQTARFYVINHTNAPSILVEVGYISNPDERKEMQTSKRQKKTVKAIGDGILLYLGMMYEQQSK
;
A
#
# COMPACT_ATOMS: atom_id res chain seq x y z
N PRO A 1 41.43 -1.01 -4.13
CA PRO A 1 40.87 -2.24 -3.62
C PRO A 1 39.41 -1.97 -3.30
N ASN A 2 38.53 -2.73 -3.98
CA ASN A 2 37.10 -2.68 -3.71
C ASN A 2 36.87 -3.33 -2.34
N GLU A 3 36.72 -2.55 -1.30
CA GLU A 3 36.19 -3.05 -0.02
C GLU A 3 34.70 -3.28 -0.23
N GLN A 4 34.32 -4.54 -0.44
CA GLN A 4 32.94 -4.97 -0.33
C GLN A 4 32.55 -4.90 1.14
N ILE A 5 31.58 -4.04 1.47
CA ILE A 5 30.91 -4.11 2.75
C ILE A 5 30.01 -5.34 2.69
N LEU A 6 30.46 -6.45 3.28
CA LEU A 6 29.65 -7.65 3.46
C LEU A 6 28.72 -7.39 4.66
N ALA A 7 27.50 -7.00 4.37
CA ALA A 7 26.46 -6.98 5.37
C ALA A 7 25.97 -8.42 5.61
N ASN A 8 26.36 -9.01 6.72
CA ASN A 8 25.79 -10.27 7.19
C ASN A 8 24.41 -9.98 7.79
N PHE A 9 23.37 -10.32 7.04
CA PHE A 9 22.01 -10.23 7.53
C PHE A 9 21.57 -11.59 8.05
N ASP A 10 21.24 -11.65 9.33
CA ASP A 10 20.48 -12.76 9.86
C ASP A 10 19.10 -12.75 9.16
N GLN A 11 18.81 -13.84 8.44
CA GLN A 11 17.59 -13.97 7.63
C GLN A 11 16.36 -14.26 8.50
N THR A 12 16.20 -13.53 9.58
CA THR A 12 14.89 -13.48 10.22
C THR A 12 13.94 -12.77 9.27
N LYS A 13 12.77 -13.35 9.04
CA LYS A 13 11.78 -13.12 7.98
C LYS A 13 11.29 -11.68 7.72
N GLN A 14 12.00 -10.63 8.17
CA GLN A 14 11.56 -9.25 8.23
C GLN A 14 12.18 -8.32 7.17
N PHE A 15 13.24 -8.74 6.47
CA PHE A 15 13.91 -7.89 5.48
C PHE A 15 13.82 -8.50 4.09
N ARG A 16 12.97 -7.94 3.23
CA ARG A 16 12.82 -8.44 1.86
C ARG A 16 13.69 -7.72 0.83
N LYS A 17 14.15 -6.51 1.09
CA LYS A 17 14.98 -5.78 0.13
C LYS A 17 15.75 -4.64 0.79
N ILE A 18 17.08 -4.68 0.69
CA ILE A 18 17.93 -3.51 0.91
C ILE A 18 18.27 -2.94 -0.45
N THR A 19 17.97 -1.67 -0.67
CA THR A 19 18.39 -0.97 -1.87
C THR A 19 19.55 -0.04 -1.53
N ALA A 20 20.60 -0.09 -2.34
CA ALA A 20 21.71 0.85 -2.29
C ALA A 20 21.60 1.82 -3.44
N THR A 21 21.55 3.12 -3.14
CA THR A 21 21.49 4.17 -4.15
C THR A 21 22.77 5.03 -4.04
N PRO A 22 23.50 5.26 -5.13
CA PRO A 22 24.67 6.14 -5.11
C PRO A 22 24.28 7.55 -4.66
N ILE A 23 25.15 8.18 -3.87
CA ILE A 23 25.01 9.60 -3.50
C ILE A 23 25.70 10.42 -4.61
N GLU A 24 24.91 11.26 -5.27
CA GLU A 24 25.40 12.14 -6.32
C GLU A 24 26.50 13.09 -5.79
N GLY A 25 27.61 13.21 -6.51
CA GLY A 25 28.75 14.05 -6.10
C GLY A 25 29.76 13.39 -5.14
N THR A 26 29.58 12.13 -4.76
CA THR A 26 30.55 11.38 -3.96
C THR A 26 31.16 10.22 -4.73
N LYS A 27 32.47 9.93 -4.51
CA LYS A 27 33.14 8.82 -5.20
C LYS A 27 32.63 7.43 -4.79
N ASN A 28 32.17 7.23 -3.56
CA ASN A 28 31.78 5.93 -2.99
C ASN A 28 30.62 6.02 -1.98
N GLY A 29 29.89 7.14 -1.91
CA GLY A 29 28.78 7.28 -1.00
C GLY A 29 27.55 6.52 -1.52
N GLN A 30 26.88 5.76 -0.64
CA GLN A 30 25.63 5.07 -0.96
C GLN A 30 24.60 5.30 0.15
N ILE A 31 23.35 5.48 -0.25
CA ILE A 31 22.20 5.48 0.66
C ILE A 31 21.65 4.07 0.68
N PHE A 32 21.64 3.46 1.85
CA PHE A 32 20.97 2.18 2.06
C PHE A 32 19.56 2.42 2.59
N SER A 33 18.57 2.04 1.80
CA SER A 33 17.17 2.10 2.20
C SER A 33 16.71 0.73 2.68
N ILE A 34 16.35 0.66 3.94
CA ILE A 34 15.83 -0.55 4.58
C ILE A 34 14.37 -0.29 4.91
N PRO A 35 13.43 -0.95 4.23
CA PRO A 35 12.03 -0.83 4.60
C PRO A 35 11.84 -1.51 5.97
N ILE A 36 11.52 -0.70 6.97
CA ILE A 36 11.22 -1.18 8.34
C ILE A 36 9.74 -0.98 8.64
N ASN A 37 9.20 -1.86 9.48
CA ASN A 37 7.89 -1.65 10.05
C ASN A 37 7.87 -0.29 10.78
N PRO A 38 6.86 0.58 10.57
CA PRO A 38 6.77 1.88 11.25
C PRO A 38 6.85 1.81 12.78
N SER A 39 6.52 0.68 13.38
CA SER A 39 6.66 0.43 14.82
C SER A 39 8.05 -0.05 15.26
N ALA A 40 8.96 -0.33 14.33
CA ALA A 40 10.30 -0.75 14.65
C ALA A 40 11.19 0.44 15.02
N LYS A 41 11.99 0.29 16.08
CA LYS A 41 13.08 1.24 16.39
C LYS A 41 14.37 0.74 15.76
N ALA A 42 14.98 1.58 14.92
CA ALA A 42 16.31 1.34 14.41
C ALA A 42 17.34 2.01 15.32
N THR A 43 18.33 1.25 15.79
CA THR A 43 19.54 1.79 16.41
C THR A 43 20.71 1.51 15.48
N ILE A 44 21.45 2.54 15.12
CA ILE A 44 22.57 2.46 14.20
C ILE A 44 23.85 2.62 15.01
N GLU A 45 24.73 1.64 14.96
CA GLU A 45 26.04 1.69 15.58
C GLU A 45 27.12 1.54 14.52
N LEU A 46 28.01 2.53 14.43
CA LEU A 46 29.21 2.48 13.61
C LEU A 46 30.38 2.08 14.51
N LYS A 47 31.10 1.02 14.14
CA LYS A 47 32.32 0.68 14.89
C LYS A 47 33.35 1.81 14.83
N PRO A 48 34.17 1.99 15.87
CA PRO A 48 35.13 3.09 15.93
C PRO A 48 36.15 3.12 14.78
N ASP A 49 36.40 1.99 14.13
CA ASP A 49 37.28 1.86 12.96
C ASP A 49 36.60 2.28 11.64
N GLY A 50 35.28 2.61 11.69
CA GLY A 50 34.51 3.03 10.53
C GLY A 50 34.23 1.94 9.49
N LYS A 51 34.62 0.68 9.78
CA LYS A 51 34.53 -0.43 8.79
C LYS A 51 33.29 -1.27 8.89
N GLU A 52 32.57 -1.20 10.00
CA GLU A 52 31.37 -1.99 10.22
C GLU A 52 30.25 -1.10 10.76
N LEU A 53 29.15 -1.12 10.04
CA LEU A 53 27.89 -0.49 10.44
C LEU A 53 26.93 -1.59 10.88
N THR A 54 26.55 -1.59 12.14
CA THR A 54 25.55 -2.52 12.66
C THR A 54 24.23 -1.79 12.85
N ILE A 55 23.19 -2.30 12.23
CA ILE A 55 21.83 -1.76 12.35
C ILE A 55 21.03 -2.75 13.19
N PHE A 56 20.76 -2.38 14.44
CA PHE A 56 19.86 -3.14 15.30
C PHE A 56 18.42 -2.67 15.03
N LEU A 57 17.62 -3.58 14.51
CA LEU A 57 16.20 -3.37 14.39
C LEU A 57 15.53 -4.04 15.57
N LYS A 58 15.20 -3.25 16.57
CA LYS A 58 14.36 -3.72 17.65
C LYS A 58 12.90 -3.52 17.18
N GLU A 59 12.27 -4.59 16.71
CA GLU A 59 10.83 -4.59 16.73
C GLU A 59 10.44 -4.34 18.19
N ASN A 60 9.73 -3.25 18.40
CA ASN A 60 8.81 -3.30 19.50
C ASN A 60 7.78 -4.34 19.06
N VAL A 61 8.04 -5.60 19.38
CA VAL A 61 6.99 -6.56 19.61
C VAL A 61 6.29 -6.03 20.88
N GLN A 62 5.67 -4.87 20.76
CA GLN A 62 4.52 -4.63 21.55
C GLN A 62 3.63 -5.81 21.19
N LYS A 63 3.37 -6.68 22.16
CA LYS A 63 2.18 -7.52 22.21
C LYS A 63 1.17 -6.74 21.42
N GLN A 64 0.69 -7.29 20.30
CA GLN A 64 -0.20 -6.67 19.34
C GLN A 64 -0.90 -5.49 20.00
N GLY A 65 -0.35 -4.29 19.80
CA GLY A 65 -0.94 -3.09 20.36
C GLY A 65 -2.32 -3.05 19.75
N THR A 66 -3.32 -3.15 20.59
CA THR A 66 -4.70 -3.11 20.13
C THR A 66 -4.82 -1.76 19.43
N VAL A 67 -4.87 -1.76 18.09
CA VAL A 67 -5.12 -0.54 17.35
C VAL A 67 -6.50 -0.11 17.78
N ILE A 68 -6.57 0.96 18.59
CA ILE A 68 -7.84 1.48 19.06
C ILE A 68 -8.42 2.30 17.92
N ILE A 69 -9.46 1.79 17.29
CA ILE A 69 -10.21 2.53 16.28
C ILE A 69 -11.31 3.31 17.00
N LYS A 70 -11.32 4.62 16.82
CA LYS A 70 -12.36 5.50 17.38
C LYS A 70 -13.73 5.07 16.86
N LYS A 71 -14.72 4.97 17.76
CA LYS A 71 -16.11 4.70 17.36
C LYS A 71 -16.57 5.75 16.35
N GLY A 72 -17.16 5.30 15.25
CA GLY A 72 -17.62 6.18 14.17
C GLY A 72 -16.60 6.43 13.07
N THR A 73 -15.39 5.86 13.16
CA THR A 73 -14.40 5.90 12.07
C THR A 73 -14.97 5.29 10.80
N THR A 74 -14.93 6.04 9.71
CA THR A 74 -15.50 5.65 8.41
C THR A 74 -14.42 5.65 7.34
N VAL A 75 -14.42 4.63 6.50
CA VAL A 75 -13.56 4.51 5.30
C VAL A 75 -14.45 4.32 4.08
N VAL A 76 -14.13 5.02 3.00
CA VAL A 76 -14.70 4.75 1.68
C VAL A 76 -13.72 3.90 0.89
N ILE A 77 -14.22 2.79 0.36
CA ILE A 77 -13.49 1.92 -0.57
C ILE A 77 -14.11 2.09 -1.95
N ASP A 78 -13.28 2.44 -2.91
CA ASP A 78 -13.65 2.58 -4.30
C ASP A 78 -13.14 1.38 -5.09
N ALA A 79 -14.06 0.56 -5.58
CA ALA A 79 -13.73 -0.51 -6.51
C ALA A 79 -13.62 0.06 -7.92
N GLY A 80 -12.41 0.14 -8.47
CA GLY A 80 -12.16 0.70 -9.79
C GLY A 80 -13.00 0.05 -10.89
N HIS A 81 -13.39 0.84 -11.89
CA HIS A 81 -14.19 0.39 -13.04
C HIS A 81 -15.58 -0.12 -12.64
N GLY A 82 -16.27 -0.88 -13.53
CA GLY A 82 -17.57 -1.49 -13.26
C GLY A 82 -18.59 -1.29 -14.38
N GLY A 83 -19.50 -2.24 -14.50
CA GLY A 83 -20.54 -2.25 -15.52
C GLY A 83 -19.96 -2.25 -16.93
N SER A 84 -20.24 -1.20 -17.71
CA SER A 84 -19.71 -1.04 -19.07
C SER A 84 -18.23 -0.65 -19.15
N ASP A 85 -17.64 -0.19 -18.05
CA ASP A 85 -16.21 0.06 -17.94
C ASP A 85 -15.52 -1.20 -17.39
N TYR A 86 -14.91 -1.97 -18.26
CA TYR A 86 -14.24 -3.21 -17.90
C TYR A 86 -12.87 -2.99 -17.26
N GLY A 87 -12.31 -1.77 -17.36
CA GLY A 87 -10.90 -1.54 -17.06
C GLY A 87 -9.99 -2.28 -18.05
N ALA A 88 -8.83 -2.68 -17.61
CA ALA A 88 -7.95 -3.49 -18.43
C ALA A 88 -8.49 -4.93 -18.57
N ILE A 89 -8.40 -5.46 -19.81
CA ILE A 89 -8.82 -6.83 -20.13
C ILE A 89 -7.60 -7.60 -20.63
N ARG A 90 -7.37 -8.78 -20.09
CA ARG A 90 -6.36 -9.73 -20.58
C ARG A 90 -6.88 -11.14 -20.48
N ASP A 91 -6.86 -11.84 -21.61
CA ASP A 91 -7.55 -13.11 -21.79
C ASP A 91 -9.02 -12.97 -21.32
N ASP A 92 -9.51 -13.84 -20.47
CA ASP A 92 -10.88 -13.79 -19.95
C ASP A 92 -10.98 -13.05 -18.58
N VAL A 93 -9.95 -12.28 -18.21
CA VAL A 93 -9.90 -11.58 -16.92
C VAL A 93 -10.10 -10.08 -17.12
N ASN A 94 -11.10 -9.53 -16.44
CA ASN A 94 -11.38 -8.10 -16.41
C ASN A 94 -10.92 -7.47 -15.11
N GLU A 95 -10.36 -6.30 -15.17
CA GLU A 95 -9.95 -5.55 -13.99
C GLU A 95 -11.13 -5.28 -13.05
N LYS A 96 -12.27 -4.88 -13.58
CA LYS A 96 -13.49 -4.55 -12.79
C LYS A 96 -13.93 -5.66 -11.84
N ASP A 97 -13.76 -6.93 -12.25
CA ASP A 97 -14.21 -8.07 -11.46
C ASP A 97 -13.27 -8.31 -10.27
N LEU A 98 -11.97 -8.24 -10.54
CA LEU A 98 -10.96 -8.41 -9.48
C LEU A 98 -10.95 -7.24 -8.49
N THR A 99 -11.14 -6.00 -8.97
CA THR A 99 -11.20 -4.83 -8.09
C THR A 99 -12.43 -4.88 -7.18
N LEU A 100 -13.58 -5.33 -7.69
CA LEU A 100 -14.79 -5.53 -6.90
C LEU A 100 -14.59 -6.60 -5.82
N GLU A 101 -14.06 -7.76 -6.21
CA GLU A 101 -13.80 -8.88 -5.30
C GLU A 101 -12.82 -8.49 -4.18
N LEU A 102 -11.72 -7.83 -4.52
CA LEU A 102 -10.74 -7.34 -3.55
C LEU A 102 -11.33 -6.29 -2.62
N SER A 103 -12.10 -5.36 -3.15
CA SER A 103 -12.74 -4.28 -2.38
C SER A 103 -13.78 -4.81 -1.41
N GLN A 104 -14.59 -5.79 -1.81
CA GLN A 104 -15.55 -6.46 -0.91
C GLN A 104 -14.83 -7.19 0.23
N LYS A 105 -13.76 -7.92 -0.08
CA LYS A 105 -12.94 -8.60 0.94
C LYS A 105 -12.25 -7.60 1.87
N LEU A 106 -11.82 -6.45 1.37
CA LEU A 106 -11.23 -5.38 2.18
C LEU A 106 -12.26 -4.73 3.09
N ARG A 107 -13.48 -4.49 2.61
CA ARG A 107 -14.62 -4.06 3.44
C ARG A 107 -14.83 -5.02 4.60
N ASP A 108 -14.97 -6.30 4.30
CA ASP A 108 -15.25 -7.34 5.31
C ASP A 108 -14.08 -7.46 6.30
N TYR A 109 -12.85 -7.24 5.85
CA TYR A 109 -11.67 -7.20 6.71
C TYR A 109 -11.72 -6.04 7.69
N LEU A 110 -11.94 -4.82 7.23
CA LEU A 110 -11.96 -3.61 8.06
C LEU A 110 -13.15 -3.59 9.05
N GLN A 111 -14.30 -4.10 8.64
CA GLN A 111 -15.49 -4.20 9.51
C GLN A 111 -15.26 -5.07 10.74
N LYS A 112 -14.40 -6.09 10.67
CA LYS A 112 -14.01 -6.92 11.84
C LYS A 112 -13.31 -6.12 12.93
N TYR A 113 -12.72 -4.97 12.58
CA TYR A 113 -12.06 -4.07 13.52
C TYR A 113 -12.92 -2.86 13.91
N GLY A 114 -14.22 -2.88 13.61
CA GLY A 114 -15.17 -1.84 13.98
C GLY A 114 -15.15 -0.59 13.10
N VAL A 115 -14.47 -0.63 11.95
CA VAL A 115 -14.49 0.46 10.97
C VAL A 115 -15.82 0.41 10.20
N LYS A 116 -16.51 1.55 10.10
CA LYS A 116 -17.63 1.70 9.18
C LYS A 116 -17.09 1.83 7.76
N VAL A 117 -17.45 0.90 6.89
CA VAL A 117 -17.00 0.93 5.48
C VAL A 117 -18.18 1.22 4.57
N ILE A 118 -17.98 2.16 3.67
CA ILE A 118 -18.88 2.48 2.56
C ILE A 118 -18.15 2.12 1.27
N MET A 119 -18.82 1.39 0.40
CA MET A 119 -18.33 1.08 -0.94
C MET A 119 -18.88 2.12 -1.93
N THR A 120 -18.07 2.55 -2.91
CA THR A 120 -18.60 3.35 -4.02
C THR A 120 -19.54 2.52 -4.90
N ARG A 121 -19.18 1.26 -5.13
CA ARG A 121 -20.04 0.21 -5.71
C ARG A 121 -19.79 -1.11 -4.99
N ASP A 122 -20.80 -1.90 -4.77
CA ASP A 122 -20.72 -3.25 -4.21
C ASP A 122 -21.23 -4.35 -5.14
N LYS A 123 -21.54 -3.99 -6.36
CA LYS A 123 -21.93 -4.87 -7.47
C LYS A 123 -21.30 -4.41 -8.78
N ASP A 124 -21.52 -5.17 -9.86
CA ASP A 124 -21.06 -4.78 -11.20
C ASP A 124 -21.99 -3.70 -11.82
N GLU A 125 -21.65 -2.45 -11.58
CA GLU A 125 -22.36 -1.29 -12.07
C GLU A 125 -21.41 -0.18 -12.49
N THR A 126 -21.82 0.61 -13.48
CA THR A 126 -21.04 1.75 -13.97
C THR A 126 -21.21 2.95 -13.05
N LEU A 127 -20.11 3.49 -12.55
CA LEU A 127 -20.08 4.77 -11.84
C LEU A 127 -19.09 5.72 -12.50
N SER A 128 -19.49 6.96 -12.70
CA SER A 128 -18.58 8.00 -13.16
C SER A 128 -17.51 8.31 -12.10
N LEU A 129 -16.34 8.75 -12.53
CA LEU A 129 -15.27 9.21 -11.62
C LEU A 129 -15.76 10.32 -10.70
N GLN A 130 -16.61 11.21 -11.22
CA GLN A 130 -17.24 12.27 -10.44
C GLN A 130 -18.09 11.69 -9.31
N ARG A 131 -18.99 10.72 -9.61
CA ARG A 131 -19.88 10.15 -8.60
C ARG A 131 -19.13 9.43 -7.48
N ARG A 132 -18.00 8.78 -7.80
CA ARG A 132 -17.11 8.15 -6.79
C ARG A 132 -16.57 9.17 -5.78
N SER A 133 -16.09 10.32 -6.27
CA SER A 133 -15.62 11.41 -5.41
C SER A 133 -16.74 12.06 -4.61
N GLU A 134 -17.92 12.27 -5.22
CA GLU A 134 -19.10 12.82 -4.56
C GLU A 134 -19.54 11.93 -3.38
N ILE A 135 -19.64 10.62 -3.58
CA ILE A 135 -19.97 9.66 -2.50
C ILE A 135 -19.00 9.85 -1.31
N SER A 136 -17.71 9.97 -1.59
CA SER A 136 -16.73 10.22 -0.53
C SER A 136 -16.94 11.56 0.16
N ASN A 137 -17.15 12.62 -0.61
CA ASN A 137 -17.29 13.98 -0.08
C ASN A 137 -18.59 14.19 0.72
N GLU A 138 -19.67 13.51 0.33
CA GLU A 138 -20.94 13.48 1.09
C GLU A 138 -20.78 12.81 2.45
N ILE A 139 -19.94 11.78 2.52
CA ILE A 139 -19.71 10.99 3.74
C ILE A 139 -18.67 11.65 4.66
N ASN A 140 -17.72 12.37 4.08
CA ASN A 140 -16.54 12.93 4.76
C ASN A 140 -15.80 11.88 5.61
N PRO A 141 -15.24 10.82 4.99
CA PRO A 141 -14.64 9.71 5.70
C PRO A 141 -13.25 10.06 6.26
N ASN A 142 -12.71 9.20 7.11
CA ASN A 142 -11.35 9.31 7.62
C ASN A 142 -10.29 8.91 6.58
N ALA A 143 -10.68 8.11 5.57
CA ALA A 143 -9.84 7.74 4.44
C ALA A 143 -10.69 7.30 3.24
N PHE A 144 -10.16 7.52 2.03
CA PHE A 144 -10.66 7.01 0.77
C PHE A 144 -9.56 6.16 0.10
N VAL A 145 -9.90 4.94 -0.30
CA VAL A 145 -8.96 4.01 -0.94
C VAL A 145 -9.59 3.45 -2.20
N SER A 146 -9.02 3.81 -3.35
CA SER A 146 -9.39 3.26 -4.65
C SER A 146 -8.49 2.07 -4.99
N VAL A 147 -9.09 0.94 -5.35
CA VAL A 147 -8.41 -0.32 -5.66
C VAL A 147 -8.43 -0.56 -7.15
N HIS A 148 -7.25 -0.70 -7.75
CA HIS A 148 -7.01 -0.89 -9.16
C HIS A 148 -6.01 -2.00 -9.44
N ILE A 149 -5.93 -2.41 -10.72
CA ILE A 149 -4.94 -3.35 -11.24
C ILE A 149 -4.37 -2.77 -12.51
N ASN A 150 -3.11 -2.43 -12.49
CA ASN A 150 -2.41 -1.76 -13.56
C ASN A 150 -2.33 -2.62 -14.84
N SER A 151 -2.08 -1.99 -15.96
CA SER A 151 -1.83 -2.64 -17.24
C SER A 151 -0.78 -1.89 -18.03
N PHE A 152 0.04 -2.63 -18.77
CA PHE A 152 1.03 -2.05 -19.66
C PHE A 152 1.04 -2.78 -21.01
N THR A 153 1.62 -2.16 -22.04
CA THR A 153 1.73 -2.78 -23.37
C THR A 153 2.64 -4.01 -23.38
N ARG A 154 3.71 -3.98 -22.59
CA ARG A 154 4.63 -5.10 -22.40
C ARG A 154 4.14 -6.02 -21.28
N SER A 155 4.15 -7.31 -21.53
CA SER A 155 3.69 -8.33 -20.57
C SER A 155 4.70 -8.68 -19.48
N ASP A 156 5.97 -8.26 -19.62
CA ASP A 156 7.01 -8.46 -18.60
C ASP A 156 6.96 -7.44 -17.46
N VAL A 157 6.20 -6.34 -17.63
CA VAL A 157 6.03 -5.32 -16.60
C VAL A 157 5.13 -5.86 -15.48
N LYS A 158 5.61 -5.74 -14.24
CA LYS A 158 4.92 -6.15 -13.02
C LYS A 158 5.31 -5.28 -11.83
N GLY A 159 4.58 -5.35 -10.74
CA GLY A 159 4.92 -4.64 -9.51
C GLY A 159 3.72 -3.97 -8.82
N LEU A 160 4.03 -3.34 -7.70
CA LEU A 160 3.08 -2.64 -6.84
C LEU A 160 3.32 -1.14 -6.91
N GLU A 161 2.26 -0.38 -7.07
CA GLU A 161 2.30 1.08 -7.05
C GLU A 161 1.21 1.61 -6.11
N THR A 162 1.47 2.76 -5.51
CA THR A 162 0.45 3.49 -4.76
C THR A 162 0.53 4.95 -5.14
N TYR A 163 -0.61 5.55 -5.40
CA TYR A 163 -0.71 6.93 -5.84
C TYR A 163 -1.42 7.78 -4.82
N TRP A 164 -0.90 8.97 -4.61
CA TRP A 164 -1.52 10.03 -3.83
C TRP A 164 -1.41 11.36 -4.58
N TYR A 165 -2.21 12.33 -4.20
CA TYR A 165 -2.13 13.67 -4.79
C TYR A 165 -2.18 14.78 -3.74
N GLN A 166 -3.21 14.82 -2.92
CA GLN A 166 -3.34 15.83 -1.87
C GLN A 166 -2.34 15.60 -0.73
N PRO A 167 -1.66 16.65 -0.19
CA PRO A 167 -0.61 16.48 0.83
C PRO A 167 -1.02 15.65 2.04
N GLN A 168 -2.28 15.79 2.51
CA GLN A 168 -2.82 15.01 3.64
C GLN A 168 -2.90 13.51 3.37
N SER A 169 -2.83 13.10 2.11
CA SER A 169 -2.91 11.69 1.68
C SER A 169 -1.58 10.96 1.74
N LYS A 170 -0.45 11.70 1.79
CA LYS A 170 0.89 11.12 1.69
C LYS A 170 1.16 10.08 2.78
N ALA A 171 0.78 10.38 4.03
CA ALA A 171 0.99 9.47 5.16
C ALA A 171 0.20 8.15 4.98
N LEU A 172 -1.07 8.23 4.58
CA LEU A 172 -1.89 7.07 4.26
C LEU A 172 -1.23 6.23 3.14
N GLY A 173 -0.82 6.90 2.05
CA GLY A 173 -0.15 6.25 0.92
C GLY A 173 1.13 5.54 1.33
N GLN A 174 1.99 6.18 2.11
CA GLN A 174 3.25 5.60 2.54
C GLN A 174 3.04 4.35 3.41
N ILE A 175 2.09 4.41 4.36
CA ILE A 175 1.82 3.29 5.25
C ILE A 175 1.25 2.11 4.47
N VAL A 176 0.22 2.33 3.65
CA VAL A 176 -0.41 1.26 2.86
C VAL A 176 0.58 0.65 1.87
N HIS A 177 1.38 1.48 1.18
CA HIS A 177 2.39 1.01 0.24
C HIS A 177 3.45 0.12 0.92
N ASN A 178 3.94 0.53 2.09
CA ASN A 178 4.90 -0.27 2.86
C ASN A 178 4.33 -1.65 3.22
N TYR A 179 3.07 -1.71 3.67
CA TYR A 179 2.43 -2.99 3.98
C TYR A 179 2.26 -3.87 2.74
N LEU A 180 1.92 -3.29 1.59
CA LEU A 180 1.82 -4.02 0.33
C LEU A 180 3.17 -4.64 -0.07
N THR A 181 4.22 -3.83 -0.10
CA THR A 181 5.56 -4.28 -0.53
C THR A 181 6.20 -5.28 0.43
N LEU A 182 5.89 -5.19 1.72
CA LEU A 182 6.33 -6.18 2.71
C LEU A 182 5.57 -7.51 2.63
N SER A 183 4.31 -7.50 2.20
CA SER A 183 3.44 -8.67 2.22
C SER A 183 3.41 -9.43 0.91
N ILE A 184 3.61 -8.74 -0.19
CA ILE A 184 3.46 -9.24 -1.55
C ILE A 184 4.83 -9.38 -2.20
N ASP A 185 5.12 -10.56 -2.71
CA ASP A 185 6.34 -10.85 -3.45
C ASP A 185 6.19 -10.38 -4.90
N SER A 186 6.34 -9.08 -5.08
CA SER A 186 6.25 -8.39 -6.37
C SER A 186 7.16 -7.16 -6.34
N PRO A 187 7.71 -6.72 -7.48
CA PRO A 187 8.56 -5.53 -7.51
C PRO A 187 7.87 -4.31 -6.91
N ASP A 188 8.63 -3.59 -6.09
CA ASP A 188 8.25 -2.28 -5.57
C ASP A 188 8.50 -1.24 -6.67
N ARG A 189 7.42 -0.61 -7.16
CA ARG A 189 7.48 0.46 -8.16
C ARG A 189 7.26 1.85 -7.55
N GLY A 190 7.05 1.89 -6.26
CA GLY A 190 7.09 3.11 -5.46
C GLY A 190 5.73 3.74 -5.13
N LEU A 191 5.83 4.63 -4.15
CA LEU A 191 4.78 5.58 -3.83
C LEU A 191 4.93 6.80 -4.76
N GLN A 192 3.94 7.03 -5.59
CA GLN A 192 4.00 8.04 -6.65
C GLN A 192 2.94 9.13 -6.46
N THR A 193 3.17 10.26 -7.12
CA THR A 193 2.19 11.35 -7.17
C THR A 193 1.55 11.36 -8.55
N ALA A 194 0.21 11.26 -8.59
CA ALA A 194 -0.53 11.37 -9.84
C ALA A 194 -1.87 12.06 -9.62
N ARG A 195 -2.29 12.82 -10.65
CA ARG A 195 -3.53 13.60 -10.61
C ARG A 195 -4.74 12.80 -11.10
N PHE A 196 -4.87 11.55 -10.59
CA PHE A 196 -6.07 10.77 -10.89
C PHE A 196 -7.32 11.43 -10.31
N TYR A 197 -8.40 11.40 -11.09
CA TYR A 197 -9.61 12.14 -10.77
C TYR A 197 -10.11 11.87 -9.36
N VAL A 198 -10.30 10.62 -9.00
CA VAL A 198 -10.90 10.22 -7.72
C VAL A 198 -10.10 10.64 -6.50
N ILE A 199 -8.76 10.64 -6.58
CA ILE A 199 -7.91 11.08 -5.45
C ILE A 199 -7.61 12.58 -5.46
N ASN A 200 -7.85 13.25 -6.59
CA ASN A 200 -7.71 14.70 -6.71
C ASN A 200 -8.98 15.44 -6.26
N HIS A 201 -10.16 14.87 -6.48
CA HIS A 201 -11.45 15.49 -6.18
C HIS A 201 -12.11 14.98 -4.89
N THR A 202 -11.41 14.15 -4.14
CA THR A 202 -11.84 13.68 -2.81
C THR A 202 -11.21 14.54 -1.73
N ASN A 203 -12.03 15.08 -0.81
CA ASN A 203 -11.58 15.97 0.28
C ASN A 203 -10.85 15.20 1.39
N ALA A 204 -11.22 13.95 1.63
CA ALA A 204 -10.58 13.10 2.62
C ALA A 204 -9.16 12.69 2.17
N PRO A 205 -8.28 12.27 3.11
CA PRO A 205 -7.04 11.57 2.75
C PRO A 205 -7.34 10.41 1.81
N SER A 206 -6.76 10.44 0.58
CA SER A 206 -7.18 9.58 -0.52
C SER A 206 -5.99 9.01 -1.29
N ILE A 207 -6.04 7.71 -1.56
CA ILE A 207 -5.03 6.99 -2.33
C ILE A 207 -5.67 6.09 -3.39
N LEU A 208 -4.88 5.78 -4.42
CA LEU A 208 -5.18 4.73 -5.37
C LEU A 208 -4.05 3.70 -5.31
N VAL A 209 -4.43 2.43 -5.16
CA VAL A 209 -3.48 1.31 -5.07
C VAL A 209 -3.57 0.43 -6.30
N GLU A 210 -2.43 0.22 -6.96
CA GLU A 210 -2.25 -0.73 -8.06
C GLU A 210 -1.62 -1.99 -7.49
N VAL A 211 -2.43 -3.04 -7.34
CA VAL A 211 -2.04 -4.25 -6.61
C VAL A 211 -1.28 -5.27 -7.44
N GLY A 212 -0.90 -4.90 -8.64
CA GLY A 212 -0.18 -5.70 -9.65
C GLY A 212 -0.57 -5.29 -11.05
N TYR A 213 -0.06 -6.00 -12.05
CA TYR A 213 -0.33 -5.76 -13.47
C TYR A 213 -1.13 -6.91 -14.09
N ILE A 214 -2.34 -6.63 -14.56
CA ILE A 214 -3.17 -7.63 -15.27
C ILE A 214 -2.53 -8.06 -16.59
N SER A 215 -1.71 -7.19 -17.20
CA SER A 215 -0.95 -7.49 -18.42
C SER A 215 0.15 -8.52 -18.21
N ASN A 216 0.64 -8.70 -16.97
CA ASN A 216 1.63 -9.71 -16.63
C ASN A 216 0.94 -11.06 -16.35
N PRO A 217 1.26 -12.15 -17.10
CA PRO A 217 0.57 -13.43 -16.95
C PRO A 217 0.70 -14.04 -15.55
N ASP A 218 1.89 -13.91 -14.93
CA ASP A 218 2.14 -14.48 -13.61
C ASP A 218 1.37 -13.75 -12.53
N GLU A 219 1.43 -12.39 -12.51
CA GLU A 219 0.66 -11.59 -11.55
C GLU A 219 -0.84 -11.78 -11.76
N ARG A 220 -1.31 -11.79 -13.03
CA ARG A 220 -2.72 -12.03 -13.33
C ARG A 220 -3.21 -13.37 -12.78
N LYS A 221 -2.43 -14.44 -12.96
CA LYS A 221 -2.75 -15.74 -12.39
C LYS A 221 -2.73 -15.74 -10.87
N GLU A 222 -1.73 -15.11 -10.26
CA GLU A 222 -1.63 -15.01 -8.80
C GLU A 222 -2.79 -14.21 -8.20
N MET A 223 -3.16 -13.06 -8.78
CA MET A 223 -4.23 -12.20 -8.27
C MET A 223 -5.61 -12.88 -8.23
N GLN A 224 -5.81 -13.91 -9.02
CA GLN A 224 -7.02 -14.74 -9.00
C GLN A 224 -6.99 -15.78 -7.88
N THR A 225 -5.85 -16.00 -7.23
CA THR A 225 -5.76 -16.98 -6.14
C THR A 225 -6.23 -16.40 -4.80
N SER A 226 -6.97 -17.20 -4.04
CA SER A 226 -7.40 -16.84 -2.69
C SER A 226 -6.22 -16.47 -1.77
N LYS A 227 -5.05 -17.11 -1.97
CA LYS A 227 -3.83 -16.82 -1.20
C LYS A 227 -3.32 -15.39 -1.45
N ARG A 228 -3.22 -14.99 -2.73
CA ARG A 228 -2.75 -13.65 -3.11
C ARG A 228 -3.75 -12.58 -2.67
N GLN A 229 -5.03 -12.81 -2.91
CA GLN A 229 -6.10 -11.89 -2.50
C GLN A 229 -6.12 -11.66 -0.99
N LYS A 230 -6.05 -12.72 -0.18
CA LYS A 230 -5.97 -12.61 1.29
C LYS A 230 -4.76 -11.80 1.74
N LYS A 231 -3.58 -11.97 1.12
CA LYS A 231 -2.39 -11.18 1.42
C LYS A 231 -2.58 -9.70 1.06
N THR A 232 -3.11 -9.42 -0.13
CA THR A 232 -3.38 -8.06 -0.62
C THR A 232 -4.36 -7.34 0.31
N VAL A 233 -5.49 -7.97 0.60
CA VAL A 233 -6.52 -7.43 1.49
C VAL A 233 -5.98 -7.15 2.89
N LYS A 234 -5.23 -8.12 3.45
CA LYS A 234 -4.61 -7.94 4.77
C LYS A 234 -3.60 -6.79 4.77
N ALA A 235 -2.77 -6.67 3.75
CA ALA A 235 -1.77 -5.62 3.65
C ALA A 235 -2.41 -4.22 3.58
N ILE A 236 -3.38 -4.03 2.69
CA ILE A 236 -4.10 -2.75 2.57
C ILE A 236 -4.84 -2.46 3.88
N GLY A 237 -5.55 -3.45 4.41
CA GLY A 237 -6.35 -3.31 5.63
C GLY A 237 -5.50 -2.95 6.86
N ASP A 238 -4.39 -3.65 7.09
CA ASP A 238 -3.47 -3.35 8.19
C ASP A 238 -2.87 -1.95 8.05
N GLY A 239 -2.51 -1.54 6.84
CA GLY A 239 -2.01 -0.18 6.56
C GLY A 239 -3.06 0.89 6.88
N ILE A 240 -4.31 0.68 6.48
CA ILE A 240 -5.42 1.58 6.81
C ILE A 240 -5.65 1.64 8.33
N LEU A 241 -5.71 0.49 9.00
CA LEU A 241 -5.91 0.42 10.45
C LEU A 241 -4.80 1.15 11.22
N LEU A 242 -3.53 0.95 10.82
CA LEU A 242 -2.42 1.67 11.44
C LEU A 242 -2.55 3.18 11.23
N TYR A 243 -2.86 3.63 10.03
CA TYR A 243 -3.07 5.04 9.72
C TYR A 243 -4.17 5.65 10.60
N LEU A 244 -5.31 4.98 10.71
CA LEU A 244 -6.45 5.43 11.51
C LEU A 244 -6.11 5.48 13.01
N GLY A 245 -5.36 4.53 13.54
CA GLY A 245 -4.88 4.52 14.92
C GLY A 245 -3.92 5.66 15.21
N MET A 246 -2.99 5.96 14.31
CA MET A 246 -2.07 7.10 14.44
C MET A 246 -2.80 8.44 14.45
N MET A 247 -3.84 8.62 13.64
CA MET A 247 -4.65 9.82 13.59
C MET A 247 -5.42 10.02 14.90
N TYR A 248 -5.87 8.93 15.54
CA TYR A 248 -6.53 9.01 16.85
C TYR A 248 -5.58 9.47 17.96
N GLU A 249 -4.36 8.94 18.01
CA GLU A 249 -3.36 9.35 19.01
C GLU A 249 -2.97 10.83 18.89
N GLN A 250 -2.92 11.38 17.66
CA GLN A 250 -2.62 12.80 17.43
C GLN A 250 -3.75 13.73 17.90
N GLN A 251 -5.01 13.31 17.80
CA GLN A 251 -6.18 14.10 18.24
C GLN A 251 -6.40 14.03 19.75
N SER A 252 -5.79 13.08 20.44
CA SER A 252 -5.96 12.85 21.88
C SER A 252 -4.90 13.55 22.74
N LYS A 253 -3.94 14.22 22.11
CA LYS A 253 -2.90 15.04 22.74
C LYS A 253 -3.20 16.51 22.58
#